data_c445d649d56d878c3b5e351893e3fd89
#
_entry.id   c445d649d56d878c3b5e351893e3fd89
#
_cell.length_a   1.000
_cell.length_b   1.000
_cell.length_c   1.000
_cell.angle_alpha   90.00
_cell.angle_beta   90.00
_cell.angle_gamma   90.00
#
_symmetry.space_group_name_H-M   'P 1'
#
loop_
_entity.id
_entity.type
_entity.pdbx_description
1 polymer ?
#
loop_
_entity_poly.entity_id
_entity_poly.type
_entity_poly.pdbx_seq_one_letter_code
_entity_poly.pdbx_strand_id
1 'polypeptide(L)'
;KDLKLIASDHIIPKKPETISLIRGYAKFNRELNFYSKKFKDLLGNGYFATILDQGDGNLPYKGISSLNENSLTNSAEEFFKSSEQLDTKFNVLIKKNLNKKEKVIFKGIGIMLQILPQDKKSNDINKDKEKINELSNLAKEKIFNNIDEWNKMSSIFENYICSEHDNLKNTLSDLLLRVFKEKDIRVFEEKEFDFGCGCSIDKVKQTMSIYSMKEIEVMTNDLGKVTADCQFCGTQYILSPSQLVKNI
;
A
#
# COMPACT_ATOMS: atom_id res chain seq x y z
N LYS A 1 13.28 -13.32 -13.31
CA LYS A 1 11.89 -12.95 -13.63
C LYS A 1 11.84 -11.51 -14.11
N ASP A 2 10.77 -11.18 -14.78
CA ASP A 2 10.71 -10.01 -15.66
C ASP A 2 10.42 -8.73 -14.87
N LEU A 3 9.62 -8.85 -13.83
CA LEU A 3 9.34 -7.81 -12.84
C LEU A 3 9.96 -8.24 -11.51
N LYS A 4 10.96 -7.50 -11.06
CA LYS A 4 11.78 -7.89 -9.89
C LYS A 4 11.33 -7.22 -8.60
N LEU A 5 10.77 -6.02 -8.70
CA LEU A 5 10.35 -5.23 -7.56
C LEU A 5 9.27 -4.24 -8.00
N ILE A 6 8.22 -4.12 -7.20
CA ILE A 6 7.31 -2.97 -7.18
C ILE A 6 7.38 -2.39 -5.78
N ALA A 7 7.56 -1.09 -5.68
CA ALA A 7 7.55 -0.38 -4.40
C ALA A 7 6.71 0.89 -4.53
N SER A 8 5.93 1.17 -3.51
CA SER A 8 5.25 2.46 -3.34
C SER A 8 5.46 2.95 -1.92
N ASP A 9 5.46 4.26 -1.75
CA ASP A 9 5.69 4.88 -0.47
C ASP A 9 4.81 6.12 -0.34
N HIS A 10 4.24 6.31 0.85
CA HIS A 10 3.43 7.46 1.23
C HIS A 10 4.07 8.15 2.42
N ILE A 11 4.45 9.39 2.23
CA ILE A 11 5.12 10.21 3.24
C ILE A 11 4.10 11.18 3.82
N ILE A 12 3.75 10.96 5.08
CA ILE A 12 2.86 11.85 5.83
C ILE A 12 3.72 12.93 6.48
N PRO A 13 3.48 14.21 6.18
CA PRO A 13 4.27 15.30 6.75
C PRO A 13 3.95 15.45 8.24
N LYS A 14 4.95 15.90 9.02
CA LYS A 14 4.78 16.17 10.45
C LYS A 14 3.87 17.38 10.71
N LYS A 15 3.77 18.32 9.75
CA LYS A 15 2.91 19.48 9.84
C LYS A 15 1.61 19.24 9.10
N PRO A 16 0.44 19.41 9.75
CA PRO A 16 -0.88 19.10 9.16
C PRO A 16 -1.19 19.86 7.86
N GLU A 17 -0.65 21.08 7.72
CA GLU A 17 -0.90 21.96 6.57
C GLU A 17 -0.06 21.57 5.33
N THR A 18 0.84 20.60 5.47
CA THR A 18 1.71 20.19 4.37
C THR A 18 1.06 19.02 3.60
N ILE A 19 1.09 19.12 2.28
CA ILE A 19 0.57 18.07 1.41
C ILE A 19 1.34 16.76 1.62
N SER A 20 0.63 15.66 1.73
CA SER A 20 1.21 14.31 1.76
C SER A 20 1.87 13.97 0.43
N LEU A 21 2.96 13.22 0.47
CA LEU A 21 3.72 12.87 -0.73
C LEU A 21 3.61 11.37 -1.02
N ILE A 22 3.42 11.04 -2.30
CA ILE A 22 3.45 9.65 -2.77
C ILE A 22 4.54 9.47 -3.81
N ARG A 23 5.09 8.28 -3.88
CA ARG A 23 6.05 7.88 -4.89
C ARG A 23 5.94 6.39 -5.18
N GLY A 24 6.36 5.98 -6.38
CA GLY A 24 6.36 4.59 -6.79
C GLY A 24 7.57 4.26 -7.65
N TYR A 25 7.98 3.00 -7.60
CA TYR A 25 9.07 2.46 -8.39
C TYR A 25 8.78 1.03 -8.80
N ALA A 26 9.13 0.69 -10.04
CA ALA A 26 9.09 -0.68 -10.53
C ALA A 26 10.41 -1.02 -11.23
N LYS A 27 11.01 -2.15 -10.85
CA LYS A 27 12.21 -2.69 -11.51
C LYS A 27 11.82 -3.86 -12.40
N PHE A 28 11.92 -3.66 -13.70
CA PHE A 28 11.53 -4.64 -14.71
C PHE A 28 12.49 -4.64 -15.92
N ASN A 29 12.44 -5.71 -16.70
CA ASN A 29 13.13 -5.76 -17.98
C ASN A 29 12.32 -4.99 -19.04
N ARG A 30 12.91 -3.95 -19.65
CA ARG A 30 12.24 -3.06 -20.61
C ARG A 30 11.93 -3.72 -21.96
N GLU A 31 12.58 -4.81 -22.29
CA GLU A 31 12.42 -5.54 -23.58
C GLU A 31 11.21 -6.48 -23.58
N LEU A 32 10.48 -6.55 -22.45
CA LEU A 32 9.38 -7.49 -22.30
C LEU A 32 8.06 -6.98 -22.84
N ASN A 33 7.36 -7.88 -23.52
CA ASN A 33 5.96 -7.70 -23.83
C ASN A 33 5.09 -8.13 -22.63
N PHE A 34 4.61 -7.17 -21.86
CA PHE A 34 3.78 -7.40 -20.68
C PHE A 34 2.35 -7.87 -21.00
N TYR A 35 1.86 -7.60 -22.23
CA TYR A 35 0.44 -7.79 -22.57
C TYR A 35 -0.01 -9.26 -22.65
N SER A 36 0.91 -10.18 -22.77
CA SER A 36 0.61 -11.62 -22.93
C SER A 36 0.88 -12.45 -21.68
N LYS A 37 1.34 -11.86 -20.59
CA LYS A 37 1.78 -12.60 -19.41
C LYS A 37 0.79 -12.48 -18.25
N LYS A 38 0.55 -13.60 -17.59
CA LYS A 38 -0.20 -13.64 -16.34
C LYS A 38 0.64 -12.99 -15.21
N PHE A 39 0.00 -12.49 -14.19
CA PHE A 39 0.65 -11.87 -13.03
C PHE A 39 1.73 -12.76 -12.40
N LYS A 40 1.42 -14.06 -12.22
CA LYS A 40 2.37 -15.07 -11.75
C LYS A 40 3.62 -15.19 -12.62
N ASP A 41 3.49 -15.08 -13.92
CA ASP A 41 4.62 -15.19 -14.84
C ASP A 41 5.53 -13.96 -14.77
N LEU A 42 4.97 -12.79 -14.48
CA LEU A 42 5.71 -11.54 -14.34
C LEU A 42 6.53 -11.49 -13.05
N LEU A 43 5.90 -11.69 -11.90
CA LEU A 43 6.52 -11.57 -10.58
C LEU A 43 7.05 -12.91 -10.06
N GLY A 44 6.37 -14.00 -10.37
CA GLY A 44 6.65 -15.34 -9.87
C GLY A 44 6.44 -15.47 -8.37
N ASN A 45 7.21 -16.35 -7.74
CA ASN A 45 7.19 -16.48 -6.28
C ASN A 45 7.91 -15.29 -5.66
N GLY A 46 7.29 -14.64 -4.71
CA GLY A 46 7.81 -13.47 -4.04
C GLY A 46 7.02 -13.17 -2.77
N TYR A 47 7.23 -11.96 -2.26
CA TYR A 47 6.61 -11.51 -1.03
C TYR A 47 5.91 -10.18 -1.26
N PHE A 48 4.78 -10.02 -0.59
CA PHE A 48 4.14 -8.73 -0.35
C PHE A 48 4.58 -8.26 1.04
N ALA A 49 5.14 -7.05 1.13
CA ALA A 49 5.64 -6.52 2.38
C ALA A 49 5.12 -5.10 2.61
N THR A 50 4.72 -4.82 3.84
CA THR A 50 4.33 -3.49 4.32
C THR A 50 5.29 -3.05 5.41
N ILE A 51 5.77 -1.81 5.33
CA ILE A 51 6.62 -1.19 6.34
C ILE A 51 5.95 0.12 6.76
N LEU A 52 5.63 0.24 8.04
CA LEU A 52 5.11 1.46 8.64
C LEU A 52 6.17 2.06 9.55
N ASP A 53 6.78 3.14 9.10
CA ASP A 53 7.73 3.93 9.90
C ASP A 53 6.96 5.02 10.65
N GLN A 54 6.87 4.88 11.96
CA GLN A 54 6.19 5.84 12.84
C GLN A 54 7.07 7.05 13.18
N GLY A 55 8.34 7.03 12.77
CA GLY A 55 9.30 8.08 13.11
C GLY A 55 9.71 8.08 14.59
N ASP A 56 10.36 9.17 15.00
CA ASP A 56 10.71 9.48 16.39
C ASP A 56 11.47 8.37 17.16
N GLY A 57 12.29 7.58 16.44
CA GLY A 57 13.12 6.51 17.02
C GLY A 57 12.39 5.20 17.31
N ASN A 58 11.11 5.11 17.00
CA ASN A 58 10.37 3.86 17.10
C ASN A 58 10.84 2.85 16.05
N LEU A 59 10.81 1.57 16.39
CA LEU A 59 11.05 0.51 15.41
C LEU A 59 9.92 0.47 14.40
N PRO A 60 10.20 0.45 13.09
CA PRO A 60 9.15 0.36 12.08
C PRO A 60 8.41 -0.97 12.20
N TYR A 61 7.09 -0.91 12.10
CA TYR A 61 6.27 -2.10 11.94
C TYR A 61 6.54 -2.72 10.57
N LYS A 62 6.69 -4.03 10.52
CA LYS A 62 6.94 -4.79 9.29
C LYS A 62 6.03 -5.98 9.22
N GLY A 63 5.24 -6.06 8.17
CA GLY A 63 4.41 -7.21 7.86
C GLY A 63 4.81 -7.80 6.52
N ILE A 64 4.79 -9.14 6.41
CA ILE A 64 5.17 -9.87 5.21
C ILE A 64 4.18 -11.00 4.99
N SER A 65 3.73 -11.17 3.75
CA SER A 65 2.97 -12.34 3.29
C SER A 65 3.50 -12.85 1.95
N SER A 66 3.12 -14.05 1.55
CA SER A 66 3.43 -14.55 0.22
C SER A 66 2.68 -13.75 -0.84
N LEU A 67 3.27 -13.62 -2.04
CA LEU A 67 2.55 -13.07 -3.18
C LEU A 67 1.45 -14.03 -3.63
N ASN A 68 0.25 -13.50 -3.83
CA ASN A 68 -0.83 -14.21 -4.51
C ASN A 68 -0.53 -14.33 -6.00
N GLU A 69 -0.89 -15.46 -6.59
CA GLU A 69 -0.61 -15.75 -8.00
C GLU A 69 -1.49 -14.98 -8.99
N ASN A 70 -2.61 -14.43 -8.54
CA ASN A 70 -3.60 -13.81 -9.40
C ASN A 70 -3.34 -12.30 -9.61
N SER A 71 -3.10 -11.56 -8.53
CA SER A 71 -2.94 -10.11 -8.61
C SER A 71 -2.23 -9.51 -7.40
N LEU A 72 -1.81 -8.24 -7.54
CA LEU A 72 -1.27 -7.45 -6.44
C LEU A 72 -2.35 -7.09 -5.42
N THR A 73 -3.58 -6.86 -5.86
CA THR A 73 -4.73 -6.60 -4.97
C THR A 73 -5.06 -7.80 -4.11
N ASN A 74 -5.08 -9.01 -4.68
CA ASN A 74 -5.25 -10.24 -3.89
C ASN A 74 -4.11 -10.45 -2.89
N SER A 75 -2.86 -10.10 -3.26
CA SER A 75 -1.73 -10.17 -2.32
C SER A 75 -1.91 -9.21 -1.13
N ALA A 76 -2.44 -8.00 -1.38
CA ALA A 76 -2.76 -7.06 -0.33
C ALA A 76 -3.92 -7.56 0.55
N GLU A 77 -4.98 -8.12 -0.03
CA GLU A 77 -6.11 -8.72 0.72
C GLU A 77 -5.64 -9.85 1.64
N GLU A 78 -4.81 -10.76 1.14
CA GLU A 78 -4.22 -11.84 1.95
C GLU A 78 -3.32 -11.31 3.06
N PHE A 79 -2.55 -10.25 2.78
CA PHE A 79 -1.76 -9.58 3.81
C PHE A 79 -2.64 -9.04 4.94
N PHE A 80 -3.69 -8.27 4.62
CA PHE A 80 -4.59 -7.73 5.64
C PHE A 80 -5.30 -8.81 6.42
N LYS A 81 -5.71 -9.90 5.77
CA LYS A 81 -6.35 -11.04 6.41
C LYS A 81 -5.42 -11.80 7.34
N SER A 82 -4.18 -12.08 6.91
CA SER A 82 -3.24 -12.92 7.66
C SER A 82 -2.46 -12.15 8.73
N SER A 83 -2.04 -10.92 8.45
CA SER A 83 -1.19 -10.12 9.33
C SER A 83 -1.99 -9.18 10.22
N GLU A 84 -3.06 -8.57 9.71
CA GLU A 84 -3.88 -7.60 10.44
C GLU A 84 -5.19 -8.20 10.97
N GLN A 85 -5.57 -9.40 10.53
CA GLN A 85 -6.83 -10.07 10.86
C GLN A 85 -8.06 -9.23 10.47
N LEU A 86 -7.94 -8.45 9.40
CA LEU A 86 -8.99 -7.59 8.86
C LEU A 86 -9.41 -8.08 7.49
N ASP A 87 -10.69 -8.41 7.34
CA ASP A 87 -11.25 -8.68 6.02
C ASP A 87 -11.29 -7.40 5.21
N THR A 88 -10.55 -7.40 4.11
CA THR A 88 -10.31 -6.23 3.27
C THR A 88 -10.46 -6.60 1.81
N LYS A 89 -11.03 -5.70 1.01
CA LYS A 89 -11.12 -5.81 -0.45
C LYS A 89 -10.48 -4.60 -1.11
N PHE A 90 -9.74 -4.85 -2.17
CA PHE A 90 -9.14 -3.81 -2.99
C PHE A 90 -9.66 -3.88 -4.41
N ASN A 91 -9.93 -2.73 -4.98
CA ASN A 91 -10.21 -2.60 -6.39
C ASN A 91 -9.43 -1.43 -6.98
N VAL A 92 -8.76 -1.67 -8.11
CA VAL A 92 -7.89 -0.69 -8.77
C VAL A 92 -8.23 -0.63 -10.24
N LEU A 93 -8.55 0.57 -10.71
CA LEU A 93 -8.78 0.85 -12.12
C LEU A 93 -7.71 1.80 -12.64
N ILE A 94 -7.06 1.46 -13.74
CA ILE A 94 -6.08 2.31 -14.42
C ILE A 94 -6.55 2.56 -15.84
N LYS A 95 -6.64 3.83 -16.22
CA LYS A 95 -6.93 4.26 -17.60
C LYS A 95 -5.71 4.92 -18.23
N LYS A 96 -5.42 4.51 -19.46
CA LYS A 96 -4.43 5.15 -20.31
C LYS A 96 -5.15 6.17 -21.18
N ASN A 97 -4.75 7.42 -21.10
CA ASN A 97 -5.30 8.52 -21.87
C ASN A 97 -4.20 9.23 -22.65
N LEU A 98 -4.57 9.98 -23.68
CA LEU A 98 -3.69 10.93 -24.34
C LEU A 98 -4.04 12.34 -23.86
N ASN A 99 -3.05 13.13 -23.49
CA ASN A 99 -3.28 14.55 -23.21
C ASN A 99 -3.39 15.36 -24.50
N LYS A 100 -3.70 16.68 -24.40
CA LYS A 100 -3.81 17.61 -25.52
C LYS A 100 -2.53 17.72 -26.38
N LYS A 101 -1.40 17.21 -25.91
CA LYS A 101 -0.10 17.17 -26.61
C LYS A 101 0.26 15.75 -27.08
N GLU A 102 -0.71 14.86 -27.19
CA GLU A 102 -0.57 13.44 -27.57
C GLU A 102 0.39 12.63 -26.69
N LYS A 103 0.71 13.13 -25.50
CA LYS A 103 1.49 12.37 -24.52
C LYS A 103 0.58 11.42 -23.75
N VAL A 104 1.05 10.19 -23.57
CA VAL A 104 0.37 9.19 -22.76
C VAL A 104 0.38 9.65 -21.31
N ILE A 105 -0.82 9.68 -20.73
CA ILE A 105 -1.04 9.88 -19.30
C ILE A 105 -1.83 8.70 -18.72
N PHE A 106 -1.51 8.33 -17.51
CA PHE A 106 -2.26 7.31 -16.78
C PHE A 106 -3.08 7.99 -15.69
N LYS A 107 -4.34 7.58 -15.57
CA LYS A 107 -5.20 7.93 -14.45
C LYS A 107 -5.57 6.66 -13.72
N GLY A 108 -5.51 6.68 -12.39
CA GLY A 108 -5.86 5.54 -11.57
C GLY A 108 -6.84 5.92 -10.46
N ILE A 109 -7.69 4.98 -10.12
CA ILE A 109 -8.50 4.98 -8.90
C ILE A 109 -8.18 3.71 -8.15
N GLY A 110 -7.94 3.83 -6.85
CA GLY A 110 -7.89 2.72 -5.92
C GLY A 110 -8.99 2.89 -4.87
N ILE A 111 -9.70 1.82 -4.57
CA ILE A 111 -10.72 1.78 -3.54
C ILE A 111 -10.41 0.61 -2.62
N MET A 112 -10.54 0.84 -1.32
CA MET A 112 -10.42 -0.16 -0.29
C MET A 112 -11.72 -0.23 0.50
N LEU A 113 -12.25 -1.42 0.65
CA LEU A 113 -13.35 -1.74 1.56
C LEU A 113 -12.80 -2.63 2.67
N GLN A 114 -13.02 -2.26 3.93
CA GLN A 114 -12.47 -2.99 5.08
C GLN A 114 -13.47 -3.04 6.24
N ILE A 115 -13.56 -4.19 6.89
CA ILE A 115 -14.28 -4.31 8.17
C ILE A 115 -13.39 -3.72 9.27
N LEU A 116 -13.96 -2.81 10.05
CA LEU A 116 -13.29 -2.33 11.26
C LEU A 116 -13.56 -3.28 12.42
N PRO A 117 -12.57 -3.55 13.29
CA PRO A 117 -12.77 -4.31 14.50
C PRO A 117 -13.88 -3.66 15.34
N GLN A 118 -14.81 -4.47 15.84
CA GLN A 118 -15.76 -3.96 16.83
C GLN A 118 -15.02 -3.82 18.15
N ASP A 119 -15.09 -2.64 18.75
CA ASP A 119 -14.66 -2.45 20.13
C ASP A 119 -15.42 -3.43 21.03
N LYS A 120 -14.71 -4.40 21.57
CA LYS A 120 -15.25 -5.18 22.69
C LYS A 120 -15.37 -4.21 23.86
N LYS A 121 -16.53 -3.55 24.00
CA LYS A 121 -16.87 -2.93 25.27
C LYS A 121 -16.76 -4.04 26.29
N SER A 122 -15.82 -3.90 27.21
CA SER A 122 -15.62 -4.77 28.36
C SER A 122 -16.95 -4.82 29.15
N ASN A 123 -17.79 -5.80 28.84
CA ASN A 123 -18.90 -6.12 29.71
C ASN A 123 -18.28 -6.88 30.85
N ASP A 124 -18.35 -6.30 32.04
CA ASP A 124 -18.16 -6.97 33.33
C ASP A 124 -18.95 -8.28 33.30
N ILE A 125 -18.27 -9.38 33.05
CA ILE A 125 -18.84 -10.72 33.08
C ILE A 125 -18.68 -11.23 34.49
N ASN A 126 -19.57 -10.79 35.35
CA ASN A 126 -19.89 -11.48 36.60
C ASN A 126 -21.40 -11.46 36.74
N LYS A 127 -22.07 -12.51 36.27
CA LYS A 127 -23.30 -13.09 36.84
C LYS A 127 -24.06 -13.97 35.81
N ASP A 128 -24.34 -15.19 36.26
CA ASP A 128 -25.39 -16.13 35.84
C ASP A 128 -25.20 -16.90 34.50
N LYS A 129 -25.07 -18.24 34.64
CA LYS A 129 -24.90 -19.21 33.55
C LYS A 129 -26.04 -19.18 32.51
N GLU A 130 -27.24 -18.81 32.86
CA GLU A 130 -28.38 -18.71 31.93
C GLU A 130 -28.24 -17.49 30.98
N LYS A 131 -27.77 -16.35 31.51
CA LYS A 131 -27.46 -15.17 30.67
C LYS A 131 -26.32 -15.39 29.72
N ILE A 132 -25.37 -16.29 30.03
CA ILE A 132 -24.24 -16.61 29.15
C ILE A 132 -24.71 -17.30 27.85
N ASN A 133 -25.74 -18.17 27.95
CA ASN A 133 -26.29 -18.84 26.76
C ASN A 133 -27.07 -17.88 25.85
N GLU A 134 -27.88 -16.98 26.40
CA GLU A 134 -28.57 -15.94 25.60
C GLU A 134 -27.60 -14.95 24.97
N LEU A 135 -26.61 -14.48 25.75
CA LEU A 135 -25.55 -13.61 25.27
C LEU A 135 -24.69 -14.30 24.17
N SER A 136 -24.46 -15.61 24.28
CA SER A 136 -23.75 -16.38 23.26
C SER A 136 -24.54 -16.48 21.95
N ASN A 137 -25.86 -16.63 22.02
CA ASN A 137 -26.73 -16.70 20.87
C ASN A 137 -26.87 -15.33 20.17
N LEU A 138 -27.06 -14.26 20.94
CA LEU A 138 -27.08 -12.88 20.44
C LEU A 138 -25.73 -12.48 19.82
N ALA A 139 -24.61 -12.91 20.39
CA ALA A 139 -23.29 -12.67 19.83
C ALA A 139 -23.08 -13.45 18.53
N LYS A 140 -23.54 -14.72 18.46
CA LYS A 140 -23.50 -15.51 17.22
C LYS A 140 -24.36 -14.90 16.11
N GLU A 141 -25.57 -14.45 16.46
CA GLU A 141 -26.48 -13.79 15.51
C GLU A 141 -25.88 -12.48 14.97
N LYS A 142 -25.28 -11.65 15.82
CA LYS A 142 -24.55 -10.45 15.38
C LYS A 142 -23.36 -10.76 14.48
N ILE A 143 -22.59 -11.80 14.80
CA ILE A 143 -21.46 -12.22 13.98
C ILE A 143 -21.96 -12.71 12.62
N PHE A 144 -23.02 -13.52 12.59
CA PHE A 144 -23.62 -14.03 11.37
C PHE A 144 -24.16 -12.90 10.49
N ASN A 145 -24.91 -11.95 11.07
CA ASN A 145 -25.42 -10.78 10.35
C ASN A 145 -24.27 -9.91 9.78
N ASN A 146 -23.16 -9.76 10.51
CA ASN A 146 -21.99 -9.02 10.03
C ASN A 146 -21.31 -9.72 8.85
N ILE A 147 -21.24 -11.06 8.84
CA ILE A 147 -20.67 -11.84 7.74
C ILE A 147 -21.53 -11.72 6.48
N ASP A 148 -22.85 -11.84 6.62
CA ASP A 148 -23.78 -11.71 5.50
C ASP A 148 -23.74 -10.30 4.90
N GLU A 149 -23.68 -9.29 5.75
CA GLU A 149 -23.55 -7.90 5.34
C GLU A 149 -22.22 -7.64 4.62
N TRP A 150 -21.12 -8.18 5.13
CA TRP A 150 -19.82 -8.13 4.47
C TRP A 150 -19.85 -8.78 3.09
N ASN A 151 -20.42 -9.99 2.98
CA ASN A 151 -20.52 -10.71 1.71
C ASN A 151 -21.34 -9.93 0.69
N LYS A 152 -22.47 -9.32 1.10
CA LYS A 152 -23.29 -8.47 0.26
C LYS A 152 -22.54 -7.25 -0.23
N MET A 153 -21.89 -6.52 0.68
CA MET A 153 -21.11 -5.32 0.33
C MET A 153 -19.92 -5.64 -0.55
N SER A 154 -19.19 -6.69 -0.26
CA SER A 154 -18.05 -7.15 -1.07
C SER A 154 -18.47 -7.51 -2.48
N SER A 155 -19.61 -8.22 -2.64
CA SER A 155 -20.13 -8.58 -3.96
C SER A 155 -20.55 -7.34 -4.77
N ILE A 156 -21.20 -6.35 -4.16
CA ILE A 156 -21.52 -5.09 -4.81
C ILE A 156 -20.23 -4.37 -5.23
N PHE A 157 -19.26 -4.31 -4.33
CA PHE A 157 -17.98 -3.67 -4.54
C PHE A 157 -17.18 -4.30 -5.69
N GLU A 158 -17.09 -5.62 -5.75
CA GLU A 158 -16.38 -6.35 -6.80
C GLU A 158 -17.05 -6.18 -8.19
N ASN A 159 -18.37 -6.18 -8.23
CA ASN A 159 -19.12 -6.10 -9.49
C ASN A 159 -19.24 -4.67 -10.02
N TYR A 160 -19.17 -3.65 -9.18
CA TYR A 160 -19.43 -2.27 -9.58
C TYR A 160 -18.36 -1.70 -10.50
N ILE A 161 -17.08 -1.89 -10.19
CA ILE A 161 -15.98 -1.28 -10.95
C ILE A 161 -15.78 -1.92 -12.33
N CYS A 162 -16.26 -3.15 -12.52
CA CYS A 162 -16.22 -3.81 -13.81
C CYS A 162 -17.19 -3.20 -14.85
N SER A 163 -18.20 -2.44 -14.42
CA SER A 163 -19.30 -2.03 -15.29
C SER A 163 -19.29 -0.56 -15.77
N GLU A 164 -18.56 0.36 -15.11
CA GLU A 164 -18.64 1.79 -15.43
C GLU A 164 -17.28 2.45 -15.65
N HIS A 165 -16.89 2.60 -16.92
CA HIS A 165 -15.53 3.03 -17.28
C HIS A 165 -15.33 4.51 -17.57
N ASP A 166 -16.38 5.36 -17.67
CA ASP A 166 -16.20 6.66 -18.32
C ASP A 166 -16.07 7.89 -17.42
N ASN A 167 -16.55 7.86 -16.18
CA ASN A 167 -16.49 9.05 -15.32
C ASN A 167 -16.01 8.75 -13.90
N LEU A 168 -14.70 8.88 -13.67
CA LEU A 168 -14.04 8.49 -12.44
C LEU A 168 -14.52 9.22 -11.17
N LYS A 169 -14.95 10.48 -11.25
CA LYS A 169 -15.44 11.23 -10.07
C LYS A 169 -16.84 10.79 -9.64
N ASN A 170 -17.73 10.58 -10.59
CA ASN A 170 -19.09 10.11 -10.30
C ASN A 170 -19.06 8.67 -9.80
N THR A 171 -18.08 7.88 -10.23
CA THR A 171 -17.91 6.48 -9.86
C THR A 171 -17.73 6.28 -8.35
N LEU A 172 -16.97 7.11 -7.66
CA LEU A 172 -16.77 6.99 -6.21
C LEU A 172 -18.01 7.31 -5.39
N SER A 173 -18.68 8.42 -5.70
CA SER A 173 -19.91 8.82 -5.00
C SER A 173 -21.04 7.82 -5.25
N ASP A 174 -21.19 7.36 -6.50
CA ASP A 174 -22.20 6.37 -6.86
C ASP A 174 -21.93 5.01 -6.20
N LEU A 175 -20.65 4.60 -6.12
CA LEU A 175 -20.25 3.38 -5.42
C LEU A 175 -20.62 3.46 -3.94
N LEU A 176 -20.26 4.54 -3.27
CA LEU A 176 -20.58 4.74 -1.85
C LEU A 176 -22.09 4.68 -1.61
N LEU A 177 -22.88 5.35 -2.46
CA LEU A 177 -24.34 5.33 -2.37
C LEU A 177 -24.92 3.93 -2.62
N ARG A 178 -24.36 3.14 -3.51
CA ARG A 178 -24.85 1.77 -3.80
C ARG A 178 -24.44 0.77 -2.72
N VAL A 179 -23.20 0.83 -2.25
CA VAL A 179 -22.69 -0.09 -1.21
C VAL A 179 -23.37 0.21 0.13
N PHE A 180 -23.57 1.50 0.45
CA PHE A 180 -24.04 1.94 1.76
C PHE A 180 -25.45 2.56 1.73
N LYS A 181 -26.26 2.24 0.73
CA LYS A 181 -27.59 2.87 0.44
C LYS A 181 -28.53 2.94 1.66
N GLU A 182 -28.43 1.97 2.57
CA GLU A 182 -29.33 1.84 3.73
C GLU A 182 -28.59 2.11 5.06
N LYS A 183 -27.42 2.75 5.00
CA LYS A 183 -26.58 2.98 6.16
C LYS A 183 -26.33 4.46 6.40
N ASP A 184 -26.21 4.81 7.65
CA ASP A 184 -25.69 6.11 8.05
C ASP A 184 -24.18 6.13 7.74
N ILE A 185 -23.78 7.01 6.81
CA ILE A 185 -22.38 7.15 6.43
C ILE A 185 -21.79 8.43 7.00
N ARG A 186 -20.56 8.33 7.49
CA ARG A 186 -19.75 9.49 7.87
C ARG A 186 -18.70 9.72 6.80
N VAL A 187 -18.76 10.86 6.16
CA VAL A 187 -17.79 11.29 5.15
C VAL A 187 -16.73 12.16 5.84
N PHE A 188 -15.47 11.90 5.56
CA PHE A 188 -14.35 12.69 6.03
C PHE A 188 -13.90 13.66 4.95
N GLU A 189 -13.16 14.70 5.36
CA GLU A 189 -12.55 15.65 4.43
C GLU A 189 -11.58 14.95 3.48
N GLU A 190 -11.61 15.34 2.21
CA GLU A 190 -10.67 14.90 1.20
C GLU A 190 -9.27 15.43 1.55
N LYS A 191 -8.27 14.59 1.37
CA LYS A 191 -6.87 14.97 1.51
C LYS A 191 -6.17 14.92 0.17
N GLU A 192 -5.50 15.98 -0.15
CA GLU A 192 -4.66 16.05 -1.35
C GLU A 192 -3.28 15.45 -1.07
N PHE A 193 -2.69 14.87 -2.10
CA PHE A 193 -1.30 14.41 -2.09
C PHE A 193 -0.68 14.66 -3.46
N ASP A 194 0.63 14.80 -3.46
CA ASP A 194 1.40 15.08 -4.66
C ASP A 194 2.56 14.09 -4.78
N PHE A 195 3.17 14.05 -5.97
CA PHE A 195 4.41 13.30 -6.14
C PHE A 195 5.53 14.00 -5.37
N GLY A 196 6.27 13.23 -4.57
CA GLY A 196 7.44 13.75 -3.88
C GLY A 196 8.33 12.65 -3.34
N CYS A 197 9.60 13.01 -3.14
CA CYS A 197 10.60 12.08 -2.66
C CYS A 197 11.26 12.60 -1.38
N GLY A 198 11.26 11.77 -0.35
CA GLY A 198 11.96 12.05 0.91
C GLY A 198 13.42 11.57 0.92
N CYS A 199 14.08 11.38 -0.25
CA CYS A 199 15.50 11.06 -0.29
C CYS A 199 16.34 12.26 0.14
N SER A 200 17.47 11.99 0.78
CA SER A 200 18.43 12.99 1.21
C SER A 200 19.84 12.40 1.27
N ILE A 201 20.83 13.26 1.28
CA ILE A 201 22.22 12.86 1.43
C ILE A 201 22.47 12.10 2.74
N ASP A 202 21.76 12.47 3.81
CA ASP A 202 21.89 11.79 5.11
C ASP A 202 21.31 10.38 5.09
N LYS A 203 20.19 10.16 4.39
CA LYS A 203 19.65 8.82 4.17
C LYS A 203 20.56 7.96 3.31
N VAL A 204 21.23 8.54 2.32
CA VAL A 204 22.26 7.83 1.55
C VAL A 204 23.42 7.44 2.45
N LYS A 205 23.96 8.35 3.26
CA LYS A 205 25.02 8.06 4.22
C LYS A 205 24.62 6.96 5.20
N GLN A 206 23.40 7.05 5.74
CA GLN A 206 22.85 6.03 6.65
C GLN A 206 22.77 4.65 5.97
N THR A 207 22.28 4.61 4.73
CA THR A 207 22.18 3.35 3.96
C THR A 207 23.57 2.79 3.66
N MET A 208 24.53 3.66 3.31
CA MET A 208 25.90 3.25 2.99
C MET A 208 26.73 2.85 4.22
N SER A 209 26.31 3.26 5.43
CA SER A 209 27.05 2.97 6.67
C SER A 209 27.11 1.49 7.07
N ILE A 210 26.35 0.62 6.38
CA ILE A 210 26.41 -0.84 6.57
C ILE A 210 27.60 -1.49 5.82
N TYR A 211 28.17 -0.78 4.84
CA TYR A 211 29.27 -1.29 4.04
C TYR A 211 30.63 -0.99 4.69
N SER A 212 31.55 -1.93 4.56
CA SER A 212 32.95 -1.77 4.96
C SER A 212 33.71 -0.82 4.03
N MET A 213 34.84 -0.28 4.49
CA MET A 213 35.73 0.55 3.65
C MET A 213 36.08 -0.11 2.33
N LYS A 214 36.44 -1.40 2.36
CA LYS A 214 36.81 -2.14 1.16
C LYS A 214 35.69 -2.23 0.14
N GLU A 215 34.45 -2.40 0.61
CA GLU A 215 33.26 -2.42 -0.27
C GLU A 215 32.99 -1.03 -0.84
N ILE A 216 33.16 0.03 -0.05
CA ILE A 216 33.02 1.42 -0.51
C ILE A 216 34.10 1.76 -1.55
N GLU A 217 35.33 1.32 -1.36
CA GLU A 217 36.42 1.49 -2.34
C GLU A 217 36.10 0.82 -3.68
N VAL A 218 35.52 -0.39 -3.66
CA VAL A 218 35.06 -1.08 -4.89
C VAL A 218 33.95 -0.34 -5.61
N MET A 219 33.10 0.39 -4.88
CA MET A 219 32.02 1.22 -5.45
C MET A 219 32.51 2.58 -5.97
N THR A 220 33.77 2.92 -5.70
CA THR A 220 34.36 4.21 -6.07
C THR A 220 34.73 4.21 -7.57
N ASN A 221 34.30 5.24 -8.28
CA ASN A 221 34.63 5.44 -9.69
C ASN A 221 36.06 6.01 -9.88
N ASP A 222 36.50 6.13 -11.14
CA ASP A 222 37.84 6.63 -11.50
C ASP A 222 38.12 8.06 -10.99
N LEU A 223 37.07 8.82 -10.63
CA LEU A 223 37.20 10.16 -10.06
C LEU A 223 37.27 10.16 -8.51
N GLY A 224 37.39 8.99 -7.90
CA GLY A 224 37.45 8.85 -6.45
C GLY A 224 36.11 9.13 -5.75
N LYS A 225 34.97 8.95 -6.44
CA LYS A 225 33.64 9.25 -5.93
C LYS A 225 32.73 8.02 -5.96
N VAL A 226 31.84 7.93 -4.97
CA VAL A 226 30.74 6.97 -4.94
C VAL A 226 29.47 7.67 -5.40
N THR A 227 28.77 7.06 -6.33
CA THR A 227 27.51 7.60 -6.89
C THR A 227 26.34 6.74 -6.42
N ALA A 228 25.30 7.39 -5.88
CA ALA A 228 24.06 6.74 -5.47
C ALA A 228 22.86 7.40 -6.14
N ASP A 229 22.06 6.63 -6.86
CA ASP A 229 20.89 7.13 -7.56
C ASP A 229 19.62 6.75 -6.80
N CYS A 230 18.77 7.72 -6.51
CA CYS A 230 17.45 7.47 -5.95
C CYS A 230 16.54 6.82 -6.99
N GLN A 231 16.15 5.58 -6.78
CA GLN A 231 15.31 4.82 -7.72
C GLN A 231 13.89 5.40 -7.87
N PHE A 232 13.40 6.20 -6.93
CA PHE A 232 12.08 6.81 -7.01
C PHE A 232 12.05 8.10 -7.84
N CYS A 233 13.02 8.99 -7.67
CA CYS A 233 13.00 10.31 -8.32
C CYS A 233 14.18 10.57 -9.26
N GLY A 234 15.13 9.65 -9.37
CA GLY A 234 16.31 9.80 -10.23
C GLY A 234 17.37 10.79 -9.70
N THR A 235 17.20 11.37 -8.51
CA THR A 235 18.22 12.26 -7.93
C THR A 235 19.50 11.49 -7.71
N GLN A 236 20.60 12.01 -8.22
CA GLN A 236 21.93 11.46 -8.06
C GLN A 236 22.66 12.16 -6.91
N TYR A 237 23.24 11.37 -6.03
CA TYR A 237 24.10 11.81 -4.93
C TYR A 237 25.53 11.37 -5.21
N ILE A 238 26.47 12.31 -5.15
CA ILE A 238 27.90 12.08 -5.37
C ILE A 238 28.63 12.36 -4.05
N LEU A 239 29.30 11.36 -3.52
CA LEU A 239 29.92 11.37 -2.20
C LEU A 239 31.37 10.92 -2.29
N SER A 240 32.22 11.45 -1.42
CA SER A 240 33.56 10.90 -1.22
C SER A 240 33.49 9.72 -0.26
N PRO A 241 34.35 8.69 -0.39
CA PRO A 241 34.43 7.58 0.55
C PRO A 241 34.51 8.03 2.02
N SER A 242 35.27 9.08 2.30
CA SER A 242 35.41 9.68 3.64
C SER A 242 34.11 10.21 4.26
N GLN A 243 33.11 10.54 3.43
CA GLN A 243 31.80 11.01 3.90
C GLN A 243 30.84 9.85 4.26
N LEU A 244 31.16 8.63 3.84
CA LEU A 244 30.36 7.43 4.01
C LEU A 244 30.78 6.58 5.22
N VAL A 245 32.01 6.77 5.69
CA VAL A 245 32.51 6.08 6.86
C VAL A 245 32.11 6.82 8.11
N LYS A 246 31.47 6.15 9.06
CA LYS A 246 31.30 6.67 10.40
C LYS A 246 32.71 6.84 10.99
N ASN A 247 33.06 8.07 11.36
CA ASN A 247 34.13 8.26 12.33
C ASN A 247 33.67 7.57 13.62
N ILE A 248 34.31 6.43 13.91
CA ILE A 248 34.16 5.70 15.17
C ILE A 248 34.81 6.54 16.28
#